data_333751b41fcc05c8af724803cb40734e
#
_entry.id   333751b41fcc05c8af724803cb40734e
#
_cell.length_a   1.000
_cell.length_b   1.000
_cell.length_c   1.000
_cell.angle_alpha   90.00
_cell.angle_beta   90.00
_cell.angle_gamma   90.00
#
_symmetry.space_group_name_H-M   'P 1'
#
loop_
_entity.id
_entity.type
_entity.pdbx_description
1 polymer ?
#
loop_
_entity_poly.entity_id
_entity_poly.type
_entity_poly.pdbx_seq_one_letter_code
_entity_poly.pdbx_strand_id
1 'polypeptide(L)'
;SAGPMGISGWDYANSIALGWGESTAYMGPNISDQASGVFFGAFAMFAATTASIMSGAVIERIQTVGFVILAIVLGSFAWVVAAAWGWHADGWLVTQWGVHDFGAAGLVHAVAGFFALGVLMHLGPRIDKFNADGTANHIAGHNMPLTVVGLMLIIVGFWGFLMACVIVPGEAWSWFADQQSTIYGTPITLSALAFNILMAIAGGIIGSWIWTKDPFWMMSGALAGIISTASGLDIYYPALAFIIA
;
A
#
# COMPACT_ATOMS: atom_id res chain seq x y z
N SER A 1 6.76 25.35 1.65
CA SER A 1 6.95 23.91 1.66
C SER A 1 7.82 23.49 2.81
N ALA A 2 7.59 22.33 3.37
CA ALA A 2 8.36 21.85 4.50
C ALA A 2 9.79 21.40 4.12
N GLY A 3 10.22 21.60 2.89
CA GLY A 3 11.51 21.19 2.37
C GLY A 3 11.70 19.68 2.33
N PRO A 4 12.87 19.18 1.90
CA PRO A 4 13.08 17.77 1.62
C PRO A 4 13.04 16.86 2.87
N MET A 5 13.20 17.40 4.05
CA MET A 5 13.11 16.67 5.33
C MET A 5 11.79 16.90 6.06
N GLY A 6 10.90 17.67 5.48
CA GLY A 6 9.66 18.07 6.13
C GLY A 6 8.52 17.09 5.95
N ILE A 7 7.36 17.54 6.40
CA ILE A 7 6.09 16.83 6.32
C ILE A 7 5.13 17.56 5.39
N SER A 8 5.59 17.89 4.18
CA SER A 8 4.85 18.69 3.22
C SER A 8 3.45 18.15 2.91
N GLY A 9 3.20 16.86 3.07
CA GLY A 9 1.86 16.29 2.99
C GLY A 9 0.89 16.80 4.06
N TRP A 10 1.38 17.45 5.10
CA TRP A 10 0.59 18.10 6.14
C TRP A 10 0.48 19.62 5.96
N ASP A 11 1.30 20.16 5.09
CA ASP A 11 1.21 21.58 4.77
C ASP A 11 -0.11 21.85 4.06
N TYR A 12 -0.96 22.62 4.70
CA TYR A 12 -2.28 22.93 4.19
C TYR A 12 -2.25 23.58 2.80
N ALA A 13 -1.32 24.46 2.55
CA ALA A 13 -1.20 25.17 1.28
C ALA A 13 -0.62 24.32 0.15
N ASN A 14 0.22 23.34 0.50
CA ASN A 14 0.95 22.49 -0.46
C ASN A 14 0.56 21.02 -0.38
N SER A 15 -0.47 20.69 0.39
CA SER A 15 -0.91 19.30 0.53
C SER A 15 -1.58 18.81 -0.75
N ILE A 16 -0.94 17.85 -1.38
CA ILE A 16 -1.53 17.13 -2.53
C ILE A 16 -2.75 16.29 -2.13
N ALA A 17 -2.88 15.97 -0.85
CA ALA A 17 -4.00 15.17 -0.36
C ALA A 17 -5.29 16.01 -0.19
N LEU A 18 -5.20 17.30 -0.03
CA LEU A 18 -6.36 18.10 0.32
C LEU A 18 -7.07 18.74 -0.86
N GLY A 19 -6.40 19.06 -1.93
CA GLY A 19 -7.01 19.66 -3.12
C GLY A 19 -7.84 20.91 -2.87
N TRP A 20 -7.83 21.42 -1.66
CA TRP A 20 -8.63 22.56 -1.24
C TRP A 20 -7.82 23.82 -0.98
N GLY A 21 -6.53 23.77 -0.99
CA GLY A 21 -5.58 24.84 -0.87
C GLY A 21 -6.16 26.26 -0.93
N GLU A 22 -6.09 26.88 -2.05
CA GLU A 22 -6.57 28.24 -2.26
C GLU A 22 -8.08 28.34 -2.49
N SER A 23 -8.77 27.23 -2.58
CA SER A 23 -10.20 27.23 -2.84
C SER A 23 -10.98 27.69 -1.62
N THR A 24 -11.76 28.72 -1.80
CA THR A 24 -12.63 29.26 -0.76
C THR A 24 -13.83 28.37 -0.45
N ALA A 25 -14.14 27.45 -1.33
CA ALA A 25 -15.25 26.53 -1.19
C ALA A 25 -14.80 25.14 -1.62
N TYR A 26 -13.87 24.60 -0.88
CA TYR A 26 -13.19 23.33 -1.22
C TYR A 26 -14.12 22.15 -1.50
N MET A 27 -15.33 22.16 -0.99
CA MET A 27 -16.32 21.16 -1.37
C MET A 27 -16.94 21.47 -2.72
N GLY A 28 -17.33 22.72 -2.96
CA GLY A 28 -17.94 23.16 -4.21
C GLY A 28 -16.95 23.24 -5.38
N PRO A 29 -15.87 24.02 -5.27
CA PRO A 29 -14.90 24.16 -6.35
C PRO A 29 -14.15 22.85 -6.67
N ASN A 30 -13.92 22.01 -5.71
CA ASN A 30 -13.25 20.73 -5.93
C ASN A 30 -14.09 19.74 -6.76
N ILE A 31 -15.35 20.02 -6.98
CA ILE A 31 -16.14 19.30 -7.98
C ILE A 31 -15.57 19.50 -9.39
N SER A 32 -14.98 20.66 -9.68
CA SER A 32 -14.32 20.92 -10.96
C SER A 32 -12.93 20.32 -11.09
N ASP A 33 -12.27 20.01 -9.97
CA ASP A 33 -11.00 19.29 -9.91
C ASP A 33 -11.21 17.88 -9.37
N GLN A 34 -11.75 17.02 -10.20
CA GLN A 34 -12.04 15.64 -9.83
C GLN A 34 -10.78 14.83 -9.52
N ALA A 35 -9.68 15.10 -10.20
CA ALA A 35 -8.41 14.38 -9.99
C ALA A 35 -7.89 14.56 -8.58
N SER A 36 -7.85 15.78 -8.05
CA SER A 36 -7.43 16.06 -6.67
C SER A 36 -8.36 15.41 -5.63
N GLY A 37 -9.68 15.43 -5.87
CA GLY A 37 -10.65 14.79 -4.98
C GLY A 37 -10.49 13.26 -4.93
N VAL A 38 -10.32 12.62 -6.09
CA VAL A 38 -10.07 11.19 -6.18
C VAL A 38 -8.72 10.83 -5.54
N PHE A 39 -7.69 11.62 -5.79
CA PHE A 39 -6.37 11.45 -5.21
C PHE A 39 -6.41 11.53 -3.68
N PHE A 40 -7.10 12.51 -3.12
CA PHE A 40 -7.31 12.60 -1.67
C PHE A 40 -7.97 11.35 -1.11
N GLY A 41 -9.06 10.89 -1.73
CA GLY A 41 -9.76 9.68 -1.31
C GLY A 41 -8.86 8.44 -1.36
N ALA A 42 -8.09 8.28 -2.43
CA ALA A 42 -7.14 7.18 -2.58
C ALA A 42 -6.06 7.20 -1.50
N PHE A 43 -5.47 8.36 -1.22
CA PHE A 43 -4.42 8.49 -0.21
C PHE A 43 -4.94 8.34 1.22
N ALA A 44 -6.18 8.74 1.49
CA ALA A 44 -6.85 8.41 2.75
C ALA A 44 -7.02 6.90 2.92
N MET A 45 -7.36 6.18 1.83
CA MET A 45 -7.43 4.72 1.86
C MET A 45 -6.05 4.06 2.00
N PHE A 46 -4.99 4.64 1.47
CA PHE A 46 -3.61 4.14 1.69
C PHE A 46 -3.22 4.25 3.17
N ALA A 47 -3.54 5.36 3.82
CA ALA A 47 -3.35 5.52 5.26
C ALA A 47 -4.14 4.47 6.06
N ALA A 48 -5.40 4.26 5.72
CA ALA A 48 -6.26 3.25 6.33
C ALA A 48 -5.73 1.83 6.08
N THR A 49 -5.25 1.54 4.88
CA THR A 49 -4.63 0.25 4.52
C THR A 49 -3.38 -0.01 5.34
N THR A 50 -2.52 0.99 5.51
CA THR A 50 -1.30 0.88 6.32
C THR A 50 -1.65 0.46 7.77
N ALA A 51 -2.65 1.09 8.36
CA ALA A 51 -3.16 0.71 9.69
C ALA A 51 -3.80 -0.68 9.70
N SER A 52 -4.53 -1.05 8.64
CA SER A 52 -5.19 -2.35 8.51
C SER A 52 -4.18 -3.50 8.39
N ILE A 53 -3.07 -3.32 7.68
CA ILE A 53 -2.00 -4.34 7.57
C ILE A 53 -1.47 -4.71 8.95
N MET A 54 -1.24 -3.73 9.82
CA MET A 54 -0.81 -3.97 11.21
C MET A 54 -1.82 -4.86 11.96
N SER A 55 -3.12 -4.75 11.68
CA SER A 55 -4.16 -5.50 12.39
C SER A 55 -3.94 -7.01 12.33
N GLY A 56 -3.57 -7.53 11.15
CA GLY A 56 -3.30 -8.95 10.96
C GLY A 56 -2.12 -9.48 11.77
N ALA A 57 -1.12 -8.64 12.01
CA ALA A 57 0.05 -8.98 12.80
C ALA A 57 -0.25 -9.07 14.31
N VAL A 58 -1.13 -8.20 14.82
CA VAL A 58 -1.38 -8.03 16.26
C VAL A 58 -2.68 -8.69 16.74
N ILE A 59 -3.47 -9.24 15.84
CA ILE A 59 -4.73 -9.92 16.15
C ILE A 59 -4.55 -10.99 17.24
N GLU A 60 -5.55 -11.18 18.10
CA GLU A 60 -5.58 -12.09 19.25
C GLU A 60 -4.62 -11.70 20.41
N ARG A 61 -3.83 -10.64 20.27
CA ARG A 61 -2.81 -10.26 21.28
C ARG A 61 -2.97 -8.86 21.83
N ILE A 62 -3.60 -7.98 21.06
CA ILE A 62 -3.76 -6.58 21.45
C ILE A 62 -5.18 -6.29 21.93
N GLN A 63 -5.32 -5.40 22.92
CA GLN A 63 -6.61 -4.86 23.32
C GLN A 63 -7.12 -3.89 22.24
N THR A 64 -8.43 -3.88 21.99
CA THR A 64 -9.05 -3.05 20.95
C THR A 64 -8.69 -1.57 21.06
N VAL A 65 -8.71 -1.02 22.28
CA VAL A 65 -8.35 0.40 22.50
C VAL A 65 -6.90 0.66 22.12
N GLY A 66 -5.98 -0.22 22.52
CA GLY A 66 -4.56 -0.12 22.13
C GLY A 66 -4.38 -0.19 20.61
N PHE A 67 -5.10 -1.09 19.94
CA PHE A 67 -5.09 -1.16 18.48
C PHE A 67 -5.56 0.14 17.84
N VAL A 68 -6.68 0.71 18.29
CA VAL A 68 -7.21 1.96 17.72
C VAL A 68 -6.22 3.10 17.87
N ILE A 69 -5.57 3.24 19.03
CA ILE A 69 -4.54 4.28 19.24
C ILE A 69 -3.37 4.08 18.28
N LEU A 70 -2.86 2.86 18.17
CA LEU A 70 -1.75 2.56 17.25
C LEU A 70 -2.14 2.74 15.78
N ALA A 71 -3.36 2.39 15.40
CA ALA A 71 -3.87 2.60 14.05
C ALA A 71 -3.95 4.09 13.69
N ILE A 72 -4.39 4.94 14.63
CA ILE A 72 -4.39 6.39 14.45
C ILE A 72 -2.95 6.90 14.29
N VAL A 73 -2.03 6.51 15.16
CA VAL A 73 -0.62 6.94 15.07
C VAL A 73 0.01 6.48 13.76
N LEU A 74 -0.21 5.23 13.38
CA LEU A 74 0.36 4.69 12.13
C LEU A 74 -0.23 5.37 10.89
N GLY A 75 -1.55 5.48 10.78
CA GLY A 75 -2.20 5.99 9.58
C GLY A 75 -2.11 7.51 9.44
N SER A 76 -2.24 8.27 10.53
CA SER A 76 -2.28 9.74 10.47
C SER A 76 -0.94 10.42 10.69
N PHE A 77 0.05 9.73 11.26
CA PHE A 77 1.37 10.30 11.50
C PHE A 77 2.48 9.55 10.75
N ALA A 78 2.75 8.29 11.11
CA ALA A 78 3.92 7.58 10.58
C ALA A 78 3.85 7.40 9.06
N TRP A 79 2.68 7.02 8.54
CA TRP A 79 2.47 6.90 7.10
C TRP A 79 2.57 8.23 6.37
N VAL A 80 1.96 9.30 6.90
CA VAL A 80 1.98 10.63 6.27
C VAL A 80 3.40 11.17 6.16
N VAL A 81 4.23 10.98 7.19
CA VAL A 81 5.65 11.35 7.15
C VAL A 81 6.40 10.54 6.09
N ALA A 82 6.20 9.23 6.05
CA ALA A 82 6.83 8.37 5.05
C ALA A 82 6.41 8.77 3.61
N ALA A 83 5.13 9.03 3.39
CA ALA A 83 4.60 9.47 2.10
C ALA A 83 5.16 10.85 1.69
N ALA A 84 5.27 11.79 2.63
CA ALA A 84 5.88 13.10 2.36
C ALA A 84 7.36 12.97 1.94
N TRP A 85 8.07 12.00 2.49
CA TRP A 85 9.47 11.77 2.15
C TRP A 85 9.67 11.02 0.82
N GLY A 86 8.81 10.07 0.52
CA GLY A 86 9.03 9.15 -0.60
C GLY A 86 8.08 9.33 -1.80
N TRP A 87 6.99 10.07 -1.63
CA TRP A 87 6.04 10.34 -2.72
C TRP A 87 5.91 11.81 -3.10
N HIS A 88 6.25 12.74 -2.21
CA HIS A 88 6.24 14.14 -2.59
C HIS A 88 7.43 14.45 -3.50
N ALA A 89 7.21 15.29 -4.54
CA ALA A 89 8.25 15.64 -5.51
C ALA A 89 9.51 16.22 -4.87
N ASP A 90 9.35 17.00 -3.77
CA ASP A 90 10.46 17.57 -2.99
C ASP A 90 10.89 16.66 -1.83
N GLY A 91 10.34 15.46 -1.70
CA GLY A 91 10.71 14.52 -0.65
C GLY A 91 12.19 14.13 -0.74
N TRP A 92 12.88 14.09 0.37
CA TRP A 92 14.33 13.84 0.37
C TRP A 92 14.69 12.43 -0.10
N LEU A 93 13.84 11.44 0.13
CA LEU A 93 14.04 10.09 -0.42
C LEU A 93 14.00 10.09 -1.93
N VAL A 94 13.11 10.88 -2.55
CA VAL A 94 13.00 11.02 -4.00
C VAL A 94 14.17 11.83 -4.54
N THR A 95 14.42 13.02 -3.99
CA THR A 95 15.36 13.99 -4.57
C THR A 95 16.82 13.67 -4.32
N GLN A 96 17.14 13.03 -3.19
CA GLN A 96 18.53 12.75 -2.81
C GLN A 96 18.92 11.29 -3.04
N TRP A 97 17.98 10.36 -2.91
CA TRP A 97 18.27 8.93 -2.98
C TRP A 97 17.63 8.25 -4.20
N GLY A 98 16.81 8.97 -4.96
CA GLY A 98 16.15 8.43 -6.15
C GLY A 98 15.18 7.29 -5.83
N VAL A 99 14.57 7.31 -4.65
CA VAL A 99 13.58 6.29 -4.28
C VAL A 99 12.41 6.33 -5.23
N HIS A 100 12.07 5.17 -5.76
CA HIS A 100 10.93 4.94 -6.64
C HIS A 100 10.06 3.85 -6.04
N ASP A 101 8.85 4.20 -5.64
CA ASP A 101 7.89 3.28 -5.03
C ASP A 101 6.48 3.55 -5.56
N PHE A 102 6.25 3.18 -6.82
CA PHE A 102 5.02 3.47 -7.55
C PHE A 102 3.77 3.02 -6.80
N GLY A 103 3.71 1.76 -6.42
CA GLY A 103 2.54 1.12 -5.81
C GLY A 103 2.67 0.84 -4.32
N ALA A 104 3.53 1.58 -3.62
CA ALA A 104 3.61 1.57 -2.15
C ALA A 104 4.14 0.30 -1.50
N ALA A 105 5.03 -0.45 -2.16
CA ALA A 105 5.71 -1.58 -1.51
C ALA A 105 6.45 -1.15 -0.24
N GLY A 106 7.19 -0.05 -0.32
CA GLY A 106 7.89 0.56 0.81
C GLY A 106 6.98 1.42 1.67
N LEU A 107 6.34 2.40 1.04
CA LEU A 107 5.66 3.50 1.75
C LEU A 107 4.35 3.08 2.45
N VAL A 108 3.74 1.98 2.06
CA VAL A 108 2.60 1.39 2.80
C VAL A 108 3.00 0.09 3.47
N HIS A 109 3.45 -0.89 2.70
CA HIS A 109 3.61 -2.25 3.20
C HIS A 109 4.83 -2.41 4.10
N ALA A 110 6.00 -1.87 3.73
CA ALA A 110 7.16 -1.93 4.60
C ALA A 110 6.97 -1.04 5.85
N VAL A 111 6.40 0.16 5.71
CA VAL A 111 6.06 1.02 6.85
C VAL A 111 5.15 0.29 7.83
N ALA A 112 4.07 -0.32 7.35
CA ALA A 112 3.16 -1.11 8.18
C ALA A 112 3.84 -2.33 8.81
N GLY A 113 4.64 -3.05 8.02
CA GLY A 113 5.35 -4.24 8.47
C GLY A 113 6.37 -3.97 9.58
N PHE A 114 7.20 -2.94 9.42
CA PHE A 114 8.19 -2.56 10.43
C PHE A 114 7.52 -1.95 11.69
N PHE A 115 6.47 -1.18 11.51
CA PHE A 115 5.68 -0.70 12.65
C PHE A 115 5.07 -1.87 13.43
N ALA A 116 4.44 -2.81 12.73
CA ALA A 116 3.89 -4.02 13.33
C ALA A 116 4.97 -4.86 14.02
N LEU A 117 6.16 -4.98 13.43
CA LEU A 117 7.29 -5.68 14.04
C LEU A 117 7.65 -5.06 15.41
N GLY A 118 7.75 -3.73 15.49
CA GLY A 118 8.00 -3.03 16.76
C GLY A 118 6.93 -3.35 17.82
N VAL A 119 5.66 -3.37 17.42
CA VAL A 119 4.56 -3.74 18.31
C VAL A 119 4.66 -5.19 18.75
N LEU A 120 4.99 -6.10 17.83
CA LEU A 120 5.12 -7.53 18.12
C LEU A 120 6.29 -7.86 19.05
N MET A 121 7.38 -7.14 18.96
CA MET A 121 8.50 -7.28 19.89
C MET A 121 8.08 -7.01 21.35
N HIS A 122 7.06 -6.17 21.53
CA HIS A 122 6.47 -5.88 22.85
C HIS A 122 5.38 -6.89 23.24
N LEU A 123 4.49 -7.26 22.32
CA LEU A 123 3.37 -8.17 22.59
C LEU A 123 3.79 -9.64 22.76
N GLY A 124 4.87 -10.05 22.12
CA GLY A 124 5.31 -11.44 22.12
C GLY A 124 4.48 -12.36 21.19
N PRO A 125 4.66 -13.67 21.30
CA PRO A 125 3.98 -14.66 20.47
C PRO A 125 2.50 -14.78 20.78
N ARG A 126 1.74 -15.38 19.87
CA ARG A 126 0.34 -15.77 20.08
C ARG A 126 0.25 -16.78 21.22
N ILE A 127 -0.87 -16.79 21.93
CA ILE A 127 -1.18 -17.79 22.95
C ILE A 127 -1.09 -19.19 22.31
N ASP A 128 -0.52 -20.12 23.03
CA ASP A 128 -0.31 -21.51 22.62
C ASP A 128 0.53 -21.70 21.33
N LYS A 129 1.24 -20.65 20.87
CA LYS A 129 2.10 -20.79 19.67
C LYS A 129 3.33 -21.65 19.92
N PHE A 130 3.90 -21.60 21.11
CA PHE A 130 5.07 -22.39 21.50
C PHE A 130 4.81 -23.23 22.72
N ASN A 131 5.25 -24.47 22.71
CA ASN A 131 5.27 -25.36 23.84
C ASN A 131 6.39 -24.98 24.83
N ALA A 132 6.36 -25.56 26.03
CA ALA A 132 7.39 -25.34 27.03
C ALA A 132 8.81 -25.75 26.59
N ASP A 133 8.92 -26.68 25.64
CA ASP A 133 10.18 -27.13 25.02
C ASP A 133 10.65 -26.23 23.85
N GLY A 134 9.90 -25.15 23.53
CA GLY A 134 10.19 -24.24 22.43
C GLY A 134 9.70 -24.70 21.05
N THR A 135 9.06 -25.87 20.95
CA THR A 135 8.47 -26.32 19.69
C THR A 135 7.25 -25.50 19.30
N ALA A 136 7.10 -25.19 18.01
CA ALA A 136 5.99 -24.38 17.52
C ALA A 136 4.75 -25.25 17.22
N ASN A 137 3.62 -24.84 17.73
CA ASN A 137 2.32 -25.43 17.43
C ASN A 137 1.77 -24.93 16.10
N HIS A 138 1.12 -25.82 15.35
CA HIS A 138 0.32 -25.43 14.20
C HIS A 138 -1.04 -24.88 14.68
N ILE A 139 -1.28 -23.59 14.42
CA ILE A 139 -2.57 -22.96 14.69
C ILE A 139 -3.31 -22.88 13.37
N ALA A 140 -4.32 -23.72 13.18
CA ALA A 140 -5.10 -23.80 11.96
C ALA A 140 -5.94 -22.51 11.77
N GLY A 141 -6.14 -22.12 10.50
CA GLY A 141 -7.08 -21.06 10.13
C GLY A 141 -8.52 -21.49 10.42
N HIS A 142 -9.36 -20.54 10.81
CA HIS A 142 -10.76 -20.81 11.17
C HIS A 142 -11.63 -21.26 9.98
N ASN A 143 -11.49 -20.59 8.82
CA ASN A 143 -12.38 -20.83 7.68
C ASN A 143 -11.67 -20.50 6.36
N MET A 144 -11.22 -21.52 5.65
CA MET A 144 -10.53 -21.38 4.37
C MET A 144 -11.41 -20.76 3.28
N PRO A 145 -12.68 -21.16 3.06
CA PRO A 145 -13.55 -20.50 2.10
C PRO A 145 -13.71 -19.00 2.33
N LEU A 146 -13.84 -18.57 3.58
CA LEU A 146 -13.93 -17.15 3.91
C LEU A 146 -12.61 -16.42 3.64
N THR A 147 -11.48 -17.07 3.86
CA THR A 147 -10.15 -16.54 3.50
C THR A 147 -10.04 -16.31 1.98
N VAL A 148 -10.55 -17.23 1.15
CA VAL A 148 -10.59 -17.07 -0.31
C VAL A 148 -11.44 -15.86 -0.70
N VAL A 149 -12.63 -15.70 -0.10
CA VAL A 149 -13.47 -14.52 -0.34
C VAL A 149 -12.72 -13.24 0.03
N GLY A 150 -12.06 -13.22 1.18
CA GLY A 150 -11.24 -12.08 1.60
C GLY A 150 -10.13 -11.75 0.60
N LEU A 151 -9.43 -12.77 0.09
CA LEU A 151 -8.41 -12.60 -0.94
C LEU A 151 -8.99 -11.98 -2.22
N MET A 152 -10.14 -12.47 -2.70
CA MET A 152 -10.78 -11.95 -3.91
C MET A 152 -11.15 -10.47 -3.73
N LEU A 153 -11.67 -10.08 -2.57
CA LEU A 153 -11.97 -8.69 -2.25
C LEU A 153 -10.69 -7.82 -2.24
N ILE A 154 -9.60 -8.33 -1.67
CA ILE A 154 -8.31 -7.62 -1.67
C ILE A 154 -7.76 -7.48 -3.09
N ILE A 155 -7.83 -8.52 -3.93
CA ILE A 155 -7.38 -8.44 -5.33
C ILE A 155 -8.14 -7.35 -6.08
N VAL A 156 -9.46 -7.29 -5.94
CA VAL A 156 -10.27 -6.21 -6.53
C VAL A 156 -9.84 -4.85 -5.99
N GLY A 157 -9.60 -4.75 -4.67
CA GLY A 157 -9.10 -3.54 -4.03
C GLY A 157 -7.74 -3.10 -4.55
N PHE A 158 -6.83 -4.04 -4.82
CA PHE A 158 -5.51 -3.73 -5.39
C PHE A 158 -5.57 -3.10 -6.78
N TRP A 159 -6.56 -3.46 -7.60
CA TRP A 159 -6.78 -2.78 -8.87
C TRP A 159 -7.05 -1.29 -8.66
N GLY A 160 -7.98 -0.94 -7.77
CA GLY A 160 -8.27 0.45 -7.42
C GLY A 160 -7.08 1.16 -6.78
N PHE A 161 -6.38 0.46 -5.87
CA PHE A 161 -5.21 0.97 -5.16
C PHE A 161 -4.07 1.35 -6.13
N LEU A 162 -3.70 0.45 -7.03
CA LEU A 162 -2.60 0.67 -7.97
C LEU A 162 -3.00 1.62 -9.12
N MET A 163 -4.24 1.57 -9.58
CA MET A 163 -4.74 2.51 -10.59
C MET A 163 -4.80 3.95 -10.06
N ALA A 164 -5.03 4.15 -8.76
CA ALA A 164 -4.98 5.48 -8.16
C ALA A 164 -3.58 6.11 -8.22
N CYS A 165 -2.51 5.31 -8.28
CA CYS A 165 -1.14 5.80 -8.39
C CYS A 165 -0.81 6.42 -9.77
N VAL A 166 -1.69 6.29 -10.76
CA VAL A 166 -1.57 6.96 -12.07
C VAL A 166 -2.42 8.24 -12.16
N ILE A 167 -3.04 8.66 -11.07
CA ILE A 167 -3.81 9.90 -10.99
C ILE A 167 -2.94 10.96 -10.34
N VAL A 168 -2.52 11.96 -11.11
CA VAL A 168 -1.68 13.05 -10.62
C VAL A 168 -2.52 14.31 -10.49
N PRO A 169 -2.61 14.93 -9.29
CA PRO A 169 -3.35 16.16 -9.11
C PRO A 169 -2.86 17.29 -10.01
N GLY A 170 -3.79 18.02 -10.61
CA GLY A 170 -3.47 19.13 -11.51
C GLY A 170 -3.16 18.72 -12.96
N GLU A 171 -3.05 17.43 -13.25
CA GLU A 171 -2.89 16.92 -14.61
C GLU A 171 -4.24 16.44 -15.18
N ALA A 172 -4.38 16.55 -16.50
CA ALA A 172 -5.53 16.00 -17.21
C ALA A 172 -5.46 14.47 -17.16
N TRP A 173 -6.41 13.83 -16.52
CA TRP A 173 -6.52 12.37 -16.43
C TRP A 173 -7.74 11.88 -17.21
N SER A 174 -7.58 10.81 -17.95
CA SER A 174 -8.67 10.19 -18.72
C SER A 174 -8.48 8.69 -18.88
N TRP A 175 -9.57 7.94 -18.72
CA TRP A 175 -9.61 6.50 -19.06
C TRP A 175 -9.30 6.20 -20.53
N PHE A 176 -9.46 7.20 -21.39
CA PHE A 176 -9.27 7.09 -22.84
C PHE A 176 -7.93 7.66 -23.32
N ALA A 177 -7.09 8.14 -22.40
CA ALA A 177 -5.76 8.59 -22.78
C ALA A 177 -4.89 7.38 -23.16
N ASP A 178 -4.12 7.51 -24.21
CA ASP A 178 -3.19 6.46 -24.66
C ASP A 178 -2.11 6.18 -23.60
N GLN A 179 -1.76 7.20 -22.82
CA GLN A 179 -0.73 7.13 -21.80
C GLN A 179 -1.09 8.01 -20.61
N GLN A 180 -0.77 7.52 -19.42
CA GLN A 180 -0.86 8.24 -18.15
C GLN A 180 0.54 8.53 -17.62
N SER A 181 0.65 9.42 -16.66
CA SER A 181 1.87 9.65 -15.89
C SER A 181 1.69 9.21 -14.45
N THR A 182 2.76 8.77 -13.82
CA THR A 182 2.78 8.48 -12.38
C THR A 182 3.26 9.69 -11.59
N ILE A 183 3.16 9.63 -10.27
CA ILE A 183 3.71 10.67 -9.37
C ILE A 183 5.24 10.87 -9.53
N TYR A 184 5.93 9.92 -10.15
CA TYR A 184 7.36 10.02 -10.50
C TYR A 184 7.61 10.50 -11.93
N GLY A 185 6.55 10.88 -12.67
CA GLY A 185 6.66 11.26 -14.07
C GLY A 185 6.91 10.10 -15.04
N THR A 186 6.78 8.86 -14.59
CA THR A 186 6.96 7.67 -15.43
C THR A 186 5.72 7.48 -16.30
N PRO A 187 5.88 7.40 -17.63
CA PRO A 187 4.76 7.13 -18.53
C PRO A 187 4.31 5.67 -18.44
N ILE A 188 3.02 5.45 -18.34
CA ILE A 188 2.42 4.12 -18.25
C ILE A 188 1.05 4.09 -18.93
N THR A 189 0.66 2.93 -19.46
CA THR A 189 -0.72 2.67 -19.87
C THR A 189 -1.44 1.85 -18.81
N LEU A 190 -2.75 2.04 -18.66
CA LEU A 190 -3.57 1.22 -17.76
C LEU A 190 -3.52 -0.27 -18.15
N SER A 191 -3.39 -0.57 -19.45
CA SER A 191 -3.24 -1.95 -19.91
C SER A 191 -1.93 -2.58 -19.46
N ALA A 192 -0.80 -1.86 -19.56
CA ALA A 192 0.49 -2.36 -19.09
C ALA A 192 0.48 -2.62 -17.57
N LEU A 193 -0.07 -1.69 -16.80
CA LEU A 193 -0.25 -1.85 -15.36
C LEU A 193 -1.12 -3.08 -15.03
N ALA A 194 -2.24 -3.24 -15.74
CA ALA A 194 -3.12 -4.39 -15.59
C ALA A 194 -2.40 -5.73 -15.82
N PHE A 195 -1.64 -5.84 -16.90
CA PHE A 195 -0.86 -7.05 -17.18
C PHE A 195 0.21 -7.30 -16.12
N ASN A 196 0.91 -6.27 -15.68
CA ASN A 196 1.91 -6.40 -14.62
C ASN A 196 1.30 -6.88 -13.30
N ILE A 197 0.13 -6.38 -12.92
CA ILE A 197 -0.60 -6.85 -11.73
C ILE A 197 -0.97 -8.33 -11.85
N LEU A 198 -1.52 -8.76 -12.99
CA LEU A 198 -1.88 -10.17 -13.22
C LEU A 198 -0.65 -11.08 -13.16
N MET A 199 0.44 -10.66 -13.77
CA MET A 199 1.69 -11.44 -13.77
C MET A 199 2.31 -11.50 -12.39
N ALA A 200 2.24 -10.44 -11.61
CA ALA A 200 2.69 -10.43 -10.22
C ALA A 200 1.87 -11.39 -9.34
N ILE A 201 0.55 -11.39 -9.47
CA ILE A 201 -0.33 -12.36 -8.79
C ILE A 201 0.07 -13.79 -9.16
N ALA A 202 0.21 -14.07 -10.46
CA ALA A 202 0.53 -15.40 -10.95
C ALA A 202 1.90 -15.88 -10.47
N GLY A 203 2.92 -15.01 -10.52
CA GLY A 203 4.27 -15.31 -10.03
C GLY A 203 4.28 -15.67 -8.55
N GLY A 204 3.63 -14.86 -7.72
CA GLY A 204 3.55 -15.10 -6.28
C GLY A 204 2.81 -16.39 -5.92
N ILE A 205 1.70 -16.71 -6.61
CA ILE A 205 0.98 -17.98 -6.42
C ILE A 205 1.88 -19.16 -6.77
N ILE A 206 2.52 -19.12 -7.93
CA ILE A 206 3.35 -20.23 -8.42
C ILE A 206 4.59 -20.41 -7.54
N GLY A 207 5.27 -19.33 -7.18
CA GLY A 207 6.41 -19.36 -6.28
C GLY A 207 6.05 -20.00 -4.94
N SER A 208 4.97 -19.55 -4.32
CA SER A 208 4.49 -20.13 -3.06
C SER A 208 4.07 -21.58 -3.20
N TRP A 209 3.43 -21.97 -4.32
CA TRP A 209 3.06 -23.36 -4.57
C TRP A 209 4.28 -24.28 -4.72
N ILE A 210 5.32 -23.82 -5.38
CA ILE A 210 6.56 -24.63 -5.56
C ILE A 210 7.13 -25.02 -4.20
N TRP A 211 7.15 -24.11 -3.24
CA TRP A 211 7.76 -24.32 -1.92
C TRP A 211 6.85 -25.00 -0.92
N THR A 212 5.58 -24.62 -0.87
CA THR A 212 4.71 -25.00 0.25
C THR A 212 3.70 -26.09 -0.09
N LYS A 213 3.22 -26.14 -1.33
CA LYS A 213 2.10 -27.00 -1.78
C LYS A 213 0.81 -26.80 -0.96
N ASP A 214 0.71 -25.69 -0.25
CA ASP A 214 -0.38 -25.37 0.67
C ASP A 214 -1.25 -24.24 0.10
N PRO A 215 -2.57 -24.44 -0.05
CA PRO A 215 -3.47 -23.44 -0.59
C PRO A 215 -3.49 -22.11 0.17
N PHE A 216 -3.30 -22.14 1.49
CA PHE A 216 -3.24 -20.89 2.28
C PHE A 216 -2.02 -20.05 1.90
N TRP A 217 -0.85 -20.69 1.77
CA TRP A 217 0.36 -20.00 1.35
C TRP A 217 0.34 -19.57 -0.10
N MET A 218 -0.36 -20.30 -0.97
CA MET A 218 -0.60 -19.86 -2.35
C MET A 218 -1.42 -18.55 -2.39
N MET A 219 -2.44 -18.44 -1.55
CA MET A 219 -3.22 -17.19 -1.42
C MET A 219 -2.36 -16.05 -0.87
N SER A 220 -1.58 -16.31 0.17
CA SER A 220 -0.62 -15.35 0.71
C SER A 220 0.42 -14.94 -0.34
N GLY A 221 0.86 -15.89 -1.16
CA GLY A 221 1.77 -15.66 -2.27
C GLY A 221 1.22 -14.72 -3.33
N ALA A 222 -0.07 -14.79 -3.63
CA ALA A 222 -0.72 -13.85 -4.54
C ALA A 222 -0.54 -12.39 -4.07
N LEU A 223 -0.74 -12.14 -2.77
CA LEU A 223 -0.57 -10.82 -2.17
C LEU A 223 0.91 -10.44 -2.08
N ALA A 224 1.78 -11.36 -1.67
CA ALA A 224 3.21 -11.11 -1.60
C ALA A 224 3.79 -10.74 -2.98
N GLY A 225 3.34 -11.40 -4.04
CA GLY A 225 3.75 -11.12 -5.41
C GLY A 225 3.37 -9.72 -5.86
N ILE A 226 2.15 -9.27 -5.59
CA ILE A 226 1.75 -7.88 -5.89
C ILE A 226 2.62 -6.91 -5.08
N ILE A 227 2.79 -7.17 -3.79
CA ILE A 227 3.52 -6.27 -2.88
C ILE A 227 5.00 -6.17 -3.28
N SER A 228 5.66 -7.29 -3.59
CA SER A 228 7.09 -7.29 -3.96
C SER A 228 7.37 -6.53 -5.26
N THR A 229 6.41 -6.50 -6.17
CA THR A 229 6.54 -5.81 -7.46
C THR A 229 5.97 -4.40 -7.47
N ALA A 230 5.15 -4.03 -6.47
CA ALA A 230 4.37 -2.80 -6.47
C ALA A 230 5.22 -1.55 -6.68
N SER A 231 6.44 -1.51 -6.16
CA SER A 231 7.34 -0.35 -6.31
C SER A 231 7.72 -0.04 -7.76
N GLY A 232 7.69 -1.03 -8.66
CA GLY A 232 8.15 -0.88 -10.03
C GLY A 232 7.15 -1.36 -11.09
N LEU A 233 5.88 -1.53 -10.76
CA LEU A 233 4.86 -1.96 -11.72
C LEU A 233 4.68 -0.99 -12.89
N ASP A 234 5.11 0.25 -12.75
CA ASP A 234 5.11 1.27 -13.81
C ASP A 234 6.30 1.16 -14.76
N ILE A 235 7.36 0.44 -14.38
CA ILE A 235 8.59 0.29 -15.18
C ILE A 235 8.90 -1.15 -15.57
N TYR A 236 8.25 -2.14 -14.94
CA TYR A 236 8.51 -3.54 -15.27
C TYR A 236 7.76 -3.98 -16.52
N TYR A 237 8.37 -4.91 -17.26
CA TYR A 237 7.66 -5.70 -18.25
C TYR A 237 6.93 -6.87 -17.56
N PRO A 238 5.83 -7.38 -18.15
CA PRO A 238 5.04 -8.44 -17.53
C PRO A 238 5.85 -9.68 -17.12
N ALA A 239 6.79 -10.11 -17.95
CA ALA A 239 7.66 -11.24 -17.63
C ALA A 239 8.56 -10.96 -16.41
N LEU A 240 9.05 -9.73 -16.27
CA LEU A 240 9.89 -9.34 -15.13
C LEU A 240 9.03 -9.24 -13.86
N ALA A 241 7.82 -8.69 -13.94
CA ALA A 241 6.89 -8.65 -12.83
C ALA A 241 6.58 -10.07 -12.31
N PHE A 242 6.40 -11.04 -13.22
CA PHE A 242 6.20 -12.45 -12.85
C PHE A 242 7.41 -13.06 -12.12
N ILE A 243 8.63 -12.76 -12.59
CA ILE A 243 9.86 -13.36 -12.01
C ILE A 243 10.19 -12.75 -10.64
N ILE A 244 9.93 -11.44 -10.45
CA ILE A 244 10.17 -10.76 -9.16
C ILE A 244 9.16 -11.22 -8.10
N ALA A 245 7.95 -11.50 -8.53
CA ALA A 245 6.85 -11.93 -7.66
C ALA A 245 7.04 -13.35 -7.12
#